data_9af7acfae952c3d2e6e379552ee8f2ee
#
_entry.id   9af7acfae952c3d2e6e379552ee8f2ee
#
_cell.length_a   1.000
_cell.length_b   1.000
_cell.length_c   1.000
_cell.angle_alpha   90.00
_cell.angle_beta   90.00
_cell.angle_gamma   90.00
#
_symmetry.space_group_name_H-M   'P 1'
#
loop_
_entity.id
_entity.type
_entity.pdbx_description
1 polymer ?
#
loop_
_entity_poly.entity_id
_entity_poly.type
_entity_poly.pdbx_seq_one_letter_code
_entity_poly.pdbx_strand_id
1 'polypeptide(L)'
;MRNAIDCRGLGFAALEQAVNYVTSHDVEGLHKERLFTMLSKAGFKDEALQKRIQLAFVCLLTANGIPMFLAGEEFADQNDLFDSNGNVSEAGGKQVDPVDFSRRQDAWRDAIFRYVSELVKLRTSHPALRVIDTDFIHLDFNDGKRVLAWKRGGNTQDPVVVVANFSDYQTPNGLSDPNAEYVVSNWPQTPPGREWREVTQKRKVLPRQVGREPIFSWEAKVYKLA
;
A
#
# COMPACT_ATOMS: atom_id res chain seq x y z
N MET A 1 11.80 3.04 -3.32
CA MET A 1 10.72 2.16 -2.78
C MET A 1 11.23 1.01 -1.92
N ARG A 2 12.21 0.20 -2.36
CA ARG A 2 12.74 -0.92 -1.53
C ARG A 2 13.14 -0.48 -0.12
N ASN A 3 13.90 0.61 0.02
CA ASN A 3 14.32 1.15 1.32
C ASN A 3 13.14 1.65 2.19
N ALA A 4 12.03 2.03 1.60
CA ALA A 4 10.83 2.41 2.35
C ALA A 4 10.05 1.19 2.87
N ILE A 5 10.17 0.03 2.19
CA ILE A 5 9.55 -1.22 2.60
C ILE A 5 10.44 -1.97 3.60
N ASP A 6 11.76 -1.98 3.31
CA ASP A 6 12.76 -2.63 4.14
C ASP A 6 13.79 -1.59 4.59
N CYS A 7 13.62 -1.07 5.78
CA CYS A 7 14.48 -0.04 6.35
C CYS A 7 15.81 -0.58 6.92
N ARG A 8 16.10 -1.88 6.76
CA ARG A 8 17.43 -2.43 7.07
C ARG A 8 18.49 -1.74 6.20
N GLY A 9 19.54 -1.28 6.80
CA GLY A 9 20.59 -0.54 6.09
C GLY A 9 20.41 0.98 6.04
N LEU A 10 19.36 1.53 6.65
CA LEU A 10 19.21 2.98 6.83
C LEU A 10 19.89 3.54 8.10
N GLY A 11 20.70 2.73 8.78
CA GLY A 11 21.49 3.19 9.93
C GLY A 11 20.76 3.17 11.27
N PHE A 12 19.57 2.57 11.34
CA PHE A 12 18.89 2.37 12.63
C PHE A 12 19.61 1.29 13.45
N ALA A 13 19.74 1.50 14.75
CA ALA A 13 20.30 0.50 15.66
C ALA A 13 19.36 -0.71 15.83
N ALA A 14 18.05 -0.45 15.73
CA ALA A 14 17.00 -1.47 15.73
C ALA A 14 15.88 -1.01 14.79
N LEU A 15 15.26 -1.94 14.05
CA LEU A 15 14.26 -1.59 13.02
C LEU A 15 12.95 -1.07 13.61
N GLU A 16 12.63 -1.40 14.83
CA GLU A 16 11.54 -0.82 15.61
C GLU A 16 11.74 0.67 15.92
N GLN A 17 12.92 1.23 15.65
CA GLN A 17 13.18 2.66 15.71
C GLN A 17 12.77 3.39 14.43
N ALA A 18 12.56 2.66 13.35
CA ALA A 18 12.09 3.23 12.09
C ALA A 18 10.59 3.49 12.17
N VAL A 19 10.18 4.75 12.15
CA VAL A 19 8.78 5.14 11.96
C VAL A 19 8.57 5.48 10.50
N ASN A 20 7.72 4.69 9.84
CA ASN A 20 7.35 4.91 8.44
C ASN A 20 6.02 5.65 8.37
N TYR A 21 5.94 6.66 7.54
CA TYR A 21 4.69 7.39 7.29
C TYR A 21 4.64 7.91 5.84
N VAL A 22 3.45 8.20 5.38
CA VAL A 22 3.22 8.86 4.08
C VAL A 22 3.20 10.36 4.28
N THR A 23 2.44 10.81 5.29
CA THR A 23 2.30 12.20 5.72
C THR A 23 2.28 12.27 7.24
N SER A 24 2.60 13.43 7.80
CA SER A 24 2.48 13.71 9.24
C SER A 24 2.03 15.16 9.44
N HIS A 25 1.63 15.52 10.65
CA HIS A 25 1.24 16.89 10.98
C HIS A 25 2.39 17.93 10.85
N ASP A 26 3.64 17.47 10.86
CA ASP A 26 4.82 18.34 10.68
C ASP A 26 5.31 18.35 9.22
N VAL A 27 5.16 17.23 8.54
CA VAL A 27 5.62 17.04 7.16
C VAL A 27 4.51 16.36 6.37
N GLU A 28 3.56 17.17 5.93
CA GLU A 28 2.49 16.73 5.05
C GLU A 28 2.92 17.01 3.61
N GLY A 29 3.56 16.02 2.96
CA GLY A 29 4.04 16.18 1.59
C GLY A 29 5.06 17.32 1.40
N LEU A 30 5.22 17.78 0.17
CA LEU A 30 6.18 18.84 -0.19
C LEU A 30 5.80 20.23 0.37
N HIS A 31 4.54 20.47 0.67
CA HIS A 31 4.00 21.74 1.16
C HIS A 31 3.01 21.51 2.31
N LYS A 32 3.29 20.56 3.19
CA LYS A 32 2.41 20.14 4.29
C LYS A 32 1.05 19.61 3.79
N GLU A 33 1.08 18.97 2.64
CA GLU A 33 -0.11 18.46 1.98
C GLU A 33 -0.44 17.04 2.43
N ARG A 34 -1.72 16.77 2.60
CA ARG A 34 -2.25 15.41 2.73
C ARG A 34 -2.01 14.61 1.44
N LEU A 35 -1.91 13.30 1.55
CA LEU A 35 -1.69 12.42 0.39
C LEU A 35 -2.69 12.68 -0.74
N PHE A 36 -3.98 12.80 -0.40
CA PHE A 36 -5.01 13.15 -1.39
C PHE A 36 -4.71 14.47 -2.10
N THR A 37 -4.41 15.53 -1.35
CA THR A 37 -4.13 16.86 -1.90
C THR A 37 -2.91 16.83 -2.82
N MET A 38 -1.83 16.18 -2.38
CA MET A 38 -0.60 16.02 -3.18
C MET A 38 -0.86 15.30 -4.50
N LEU A 39 -1.57 14.17 -4.46
CA LEU A 39 -1.90 13.38 -5.66
C LEU A 39 -2.85 14.14 -6.59
N SER A 40 -3.84 14.84 -6.04
CA SER A 40 -4.78 15.65 -6.82
C SER A 40 -4.08 16.81 -7.54
N LYS A 41 -3.18 17.53 -6.86
CA LYS A 41 -2.34 18.57 -7.46
C LYS A 41 -1.40 18.02 -8.54
N ALA A 42 -0.92 16.78 -8.38
CA ALA A 42 -0.15 16.11 -9.41
C ALA A 42 -0.99 15.64 -10.61
N GLY A 43 -2.30 15.94 -10.62
CA GLY A 43 -3.21 15.68 -11.73
C GLY A 43 -3.91 14.32 -11.70
N PHE A 44 -3.72 13.52 -10.64
CA PHE A 44 -4.42 12.25 -10.51
C PHE A 44 -5.86 12.47 -10.04
N LYS A 45 -6.80 11.73 -10.63
CA LYS A 45 -8.24 11.80 -10.35
C LYS A 45 -8.84 10.41 -10.31
N ASP A 46 -10.04 10.32 -9.77
CA ASP A 46 -10.89 9.12 -9.81
C ASP A 46 -10.14 7.82 -9.43
N GLU A 47 -10.28 6.79 -10.21
CA GLU A 47 -9.65 5.48 -9.98
C GLU A 47 -8.11 5.58 -9.91
N ALA A 48 -7.48 6.42 -10.73
CA ALA A 48 -6.03 6.59 -10.75
C ALA A 48 -5.49 7.16 -9.43
N LEU A 49 -6.24 8.06 -8.79
CA LEU A 49 -5.94 8.60 -7.47
C LEU A 49 -6.16 7.54 -6.38
N GLN A 50 -7.32 6.86 -6.41
CA GLN A 50 -7.67 5.84 -5.42
C GLN A 50 -6.65 4.70 -5.38
N LYS A 51 -6.24 4.18 -6.54
CA LYS A 51 -5.22 3.14 -6.65
C LYS A 51 -3.88 3.54 -6.00
N ARG A 52 -3.46 4.78 -6.18
CA ARG A 52 -2.20 5.29 -5.60
C ARG A 52 -2.29 5.42 -4.09
N ILE A 53 -3.43 5.86 -3.56
CA ILE A 53 -3.68 5.89 -2.11
C ILE A 53 -3.64 4.46 -1.55
N GLN A 54 -4.36 3.52 -2.15
CA GLN A 54 -4.36 2.12 -1.74
C GLN A 54 -2.95 1.51 -1.77
N LEU A 55 -2.20 1.76 -2.84
CA LEU A 55 -0.82 1.30 -2.99
C LEU A 55 0.09 1.86 -1.90
N ALA A 56 -0.05 3.15 -1.56
CA ALA A 56 0.71 3.78 -0.48
C ALA A 56 0.43 3.09 0.88
N PHE A 57 -0.83 2.81 1.20
CA PHE A 57 -1.20 2.12 2.42
C PHE A 57 -0.74 0.65 2.45
N VAL A 58 -0.75 -0.06 1.32
CA VAL A 58 -0.15 -1.40 1.26
C VAL A 58 1.34 -1.32 1.59
N CYS A 59 2.08 -0.42 0.96
CA CYS A 59 3.51 -0.23 1.25
C CYS A 59 3.73 0.10 2.72
N LEU A 60 2.99 1.05 3.28
CA LEU A 60 3.12 1.47 4.68
C LEU A 60 2.83 0.33 5.67
N LEU A 61 1.69 -0.34 5.50
CA LEU A 61 1.20 -1.31 6.49
C LEU A 61 1.86 -2.69 6.37
N THR A 62 2.58 -2.96 5.28
CA THR A 62 3.34 -4.20 5.11
C THR A 62 4.86 -4.00 5.21
N ALA A 63 5.35 -2.76 5.37
CA ALA A 63 6.76 -2.46 5.56
C ALA A 63 7.29 -2.95 6.93
N ASN A 64 8.62 -3.07 7.03
CA ASN A 64 9.30 -3.13 8.32
C ASN A 64 9.16 -1.80 9.07
N GLY A 65 9.38 -1.80 10.37
CA GLY A 65 9.27 -0.61 11.21
C GLY A 65 7.84 -0.37 11.72
N ILE A 66 7.64 0.78 12.34
CA ILE A 66 6.38 1.20 12.96
C ILE A 66 5.60 2.05 11.94
N PRO A 67 4.44 1.60 11.45
CA PRO A 67 3.63 2.40 10.55
C PRO A 67 2.91 3.51 11.31
N MET A 68 2.97 4.72 10.80
CA MET A 68 2.22 5.88 11.29
C MET A 68 1.48 6.53 10.11
N PHE A 69 0.29 7.02 10.31
CA PHE A 69 -0.41 7.86 9.35
C PHE A 69 -1.22 8.94 10.06
N LEU A 70 -1.35 10.07 9.41
CA LEU A 70 -2.13 11.20 9.90
C LEU A 70 -3.62 10.84 9.87
N ALA A 71 -4.35 11.22 10.93
CA ALA A 71 -5.79 11.01 10.98
C ALA A 71 -6.50 11.63 9.76
N GLY A 72 -7.40 10.87 9.15
CA GLY A 72 -8.09 11.25 7.90
C GLY A 72 -7.49 10.64 6.64
N GLU A 73 -6.19 10.33 6.63
CA GLU A 73 -5.55 9.69 5.47
C GLU A 73 -6.21 8.34 5.12
N GLU A 74 -6.71 7.61 6.12
CA GLU A 74 -7.36 6.31 5.97
C GLU A 74 -8.67 6.34 5.19
N PHE A 75 -9.22 7.52 4.93
CA PHE A 75 -10.36 7.73 4.03
C PHE A 75 -10.12 8.84 3.01
N ALA A 76 -8.86 9.15 2.73
CA ALA A 76 -8.45 10.14 1.76
C ALA A 76 -8.99 11.54 2.05
N ASP A 77 -8.91 11.99 3.31
CA ASP A 77 -9.19 13.37 3.68
C ASP A 77 -8.24 14.32 2.95
N GLN A 78 -8.63 15.54 2.78
CA GLN A 78 -7.91 16.56 2.02
C GLN A 78 -7.64 17.80 2.87
N ASN A 79 -6.73 18.63 2.41
CA ASN A 79 -6.60 19.98 2.94
C ASN A 79 -7.71 20.87 2.37
N ASP A 80 -8.27 21.73 3.19
CA ASP A 80 -9.32 22.68 2.82
C ASP A 80 -8.83 24.13 2.86
N LEU A 81 -7.77 24.40 3.60
CA LEU A 81 -7.24 25.76 3.78
C LEU A 81 -5.98 25.95 2.93
N PHE A 82 -6.07 26.92 2.00
CA PHE A 82 -4.97 27.28 1.11
C PHE A 82 -4.70 28.78 1.18
N ASP A 83 -3.43 29.17 1.00
CA ASP A 83 -3.03 30.55 0.82
C ASP A 83 -3.30 31.02 -0.62
N SER A 84 -3.00 32.30 -0.90
CA SER A 84 -3.18 32.90 -2.22
C SER A 84 -2.31 32.27 -3.32
N ASN A 85 -1.27 31.52 -2.95
CA ASN A 85 -0.37 30.82 -3.87
C ASN A 85 -0.79 29.34 -4.06
N GLY A 86 -1.87 28.90 -3.40
CA GLY A 86 -2.35 27.54 -3.46
C GLY A 86 -1.57 26.54 -2.58
N ASN A 87 -0.75 27.02 -1.65
CA ASN A 87 -0.12 26.17 -0.64
C ASN A 87 -1.07 25.97 0.55
N VAL A 88 -0.88 24.88 1.28
CA VAL A 88 -1.65 24.66 2.51
C VAL A 88 -1.40 25.82 3.48
N SER A 89 -2.48 26.42 3.96
CA SER A 89 -2.42 27.59 4.85
C SER A 89 -2.19 27.18 6.30
N GLU A 90 -1.31 27.92 6.98
CA GLU A 90 -1.13 27.85 8.43
C GLU A 90 -1.70 29.09 9.09
N ALA A 91 -2.98 29.11 9.36
CA ALA A 91 -3.60 30.25 10.04
C ALA A 91 -3.05 30.41 11.46
N GLY A 92 -2.52 31.61 11.78
CA GLY A 92 -1.99 31.93 13.10
C GLY A 92 -0.78 31.14 13.54
N GLY A 93 0.01 30.59 12.60
CA GLY A 93 1.22 29.79 12.86
C GLY A 93 0.96 28.36 13.33
N LYS A 94 -0.30 27.92 13.35
CA LYS A 94 -0.69 26.53 13.59
C LYS A 94 -1.67 26.10 12.52
N GLN A 95 -1.55 24.85 12.10
CA GLN A 95 -2.51 24.27 11.19
C GLN A 95 -3.87 24.11 11.88
N VAL A 96 -4.90 24.66 11.26
CA VAL A 96 -6.28 24.62 11.76
C VAL A 96 -7.22 23.94 10.76
N ASP A 97 -6.70 23.01 10.01
CA ASP A 97 -7.44 22.24 8.99
C ASP A 97 -7.98 20.95 9.63
N PRO A 98 -9.19 20.97 10.17
CA PRO A 98 -9.71 19.82 10.91
C PRO A 98 -10.04 18.66 9.97
N VAL A 99 -9.92 17.44 10.49
CA VAL A 99 -10.35 16.24 9.76
C VAL A 99 -11.86 16.29 9.53
N ASP A 100 -12.29 16.24 8.28
CA ASP A 100 -13.71 16.20 7.93
C ASP A 100 -14.23 14.77 7.77
N PHE A 101 -14.69 14.19 8.87
CA PHE A 101 -15.27 12.84 8.87
C PHE A 101 -16.54 12.71 8.03
N SER A 102 -17.22 13.80 7.68
CA SER A 102 -18.42 13.75 6.84
C SER A 102 -18.10 13.26 5.42
N ARG A 103 -16.86 13.42 4.94
CA ARG A 103 -16.38 12.93 3.65
C ARG A 103 -16.47 11.41 3.51
N ARG A 104 -16.57 10.66 4.61
CA ARG A 104 -16.84 9.23 4.55
C ARG A 104 -18.23 8.87 4.03
N GLN A 105 -19.13 9.84 3.87
CA GLN A 105 -20.40 9.64 3.18
C GLN A 105 -20.20 9.41 1.66
N ASP A 106 -19.06 9.83 1.10
CA ASP A 106 -18.67 9.49 -0.27
C ASP A 106 -18.33 8.00 -0.36
N ALA A 107 -19.03 7.27 -1.21
CA ALA A 107 -18.90 5.81 -1.31
C ALA A 107 -17.46 5.35 -1.59
N TRP A 108 -16.71 6.09 -2.40
CA TRP A 108 -15.33 5.76 -2.73
C TRP A 108 -14.38 6.01 -1.53
N ARG A 109 -14.63 7.05 -0.72
CA ARG A 109 -13.83 7.33 0.50
C ARG A 109 -14.10 6.29 1.57
N ASP A 110 -15.35 5.87 1.74
CA ASP A 110 -15.68 4.77 2.63
C ASP A 110 -15.09 3.44 2.15
N ALA A 111 -14.99 3.22 0.84
CA ALA A 111 -14.28 2.07 0.29
C ALA A 111 -12.78 2.10 0.62
N ILE A 112 -12.11 3.25 0.53
CA ILE A 112 -10.71 3.43 0.98
C ILE A 112 -10.59 3.14 2.47
N PHE A 113 -11.48 3.68 3.30
CA PHE A 113 -11.48 3.43 4.74
C PHE A 113 -11.59 1.93 5.07
N ARG A 114 -12.50 1.21 4.41
CA ARG A 114 -12.64 -0.24 4.60
C ARG A 114 -11.38 -0.98 4.15
N TYR A 115 -10.81 -0.60 3.02
CA TYR A 115 -9.58 -1.17 2.50
C TYR A 115 -8.42 -1.01 3.50
N VAL A 116 -8.20 0.20 4.01
CA VAL A 116 -7.17 0.49 5.01
C VAL A 116 -7.45 -0.26 6.31
N SER A 117 -8.71 -0.34 6.74
CA SER A 117 -9.11 -1.09 7.94
C SER A 117 -8.73 -2.58 7.86
N GLU A 118 -8.88 -3.22 6.70
CA GLU A 118 -8.46 -4.62 6.51
C GLU A 118 -6.92 -4.76 6.58
N LEU A 119 -6.19 -3.81 6.03
CA LEU A 119 -4.72 -3.80 6.13
C LEU A 119 -4.25 -3.56 7.57
N VAL A 120 -4.90 -2.68 8.33
CA VAL A 120 -4.62 -2.46 9.75
C VAL A 120 -4.90 -3.73 10.56
N LYS A 121 -6.02 -4.41 10.34
CA LYS A 121 -6.32 -5.70 10.97
C LYS A 121 -5.24 -6.73 10.65
N LEU A 122 -4.82 -6.83 9.38
CA LEU A 122 -3.75 -7.73 8.99
C LEU A 122 -2.46 -7.37 9.73
N ARG A 123 -2.05 -6.09 9.72
CA ARG A 123 -0.82 -5.61 10.36
C ARG A 123 -0.78 -5.91 11.85
N THR A 124 -1.89 -5.72 12.54
CA THR A 124 -1.96 -5.88 14.01
C THR A 124 -2.15 -7.32 14.46
N SER A 125 -2.72 -8.19 13.62
CA SER A 125 -3.04 -9.57 13.99
C SER A 125 -2.07 -10.61 13.43
N HIS A 126 -1.47 -10.37 12.25
CA HIS A 126 -0.69 -11.39 11.55
C HIS A 126 0.76 -11.46 12.04
N PRO A 127 1.24 -12.62 12.53
CA PRO A 127 2.60 -12.76 13.07
C PRO A 127 3.70 -12.37 12.08
N ALA A 128 3.54 -12.69 10.79
CA ALA A 128 4.51 -12.36 9.75
C ALA A 128 4.82 -10.86 9.63
N LEU A 129 3.91 -9.97 10.02
CA LEU A 129 4.10 -8.52 9.97
C LEU A 129 4.68 -7.93 11.27
N ARG A 130 4.86 -8.76 12.31
CA ARG A 130 5.47 -8.35 13.58
C ARG A 130 6.97 -8.61 13.63
N VAL A 131 7.49 -9.43 12.71
CA VAL A 131 8.92 -9.73 12.62
C VAL A 131 9.64 -8.75 11.70
N ILE A 132 10.94 -8.60 11.92
CA ILE A 132 11.79 -7.63 11.23
C ILE A 132 12.49 -8.34 10.07
N ASP A 133 11.72 -8.78 9.10
CA ASP A 133 12.26 -9.39 7.89
C ASP A 133 11.48 -8.98 6.65
N THR A 134 12.16 -8.92 5.55
CA THR A 134 11.58 -8.70 4.23
C THR A 134 12.49 -9.37 3.20
N ASP A 135 11.91 -10.26 2.43
CA ASP A 135 12.59 -10.85 1.27
C ASP A 135 11.95 -10.32 0.00
N PHE A 136 12.71 -9.64 -0.84
CA PHE A 136 12.23 -9.26 -2.18
C PHE A 136 12.34 -10.46 -3.10
N ILE A 137 11.23 -11.13 -3.32
CA ILE A 137 11.15 -12.41 -4.07
C ILE A 137 11.05 -12.20 -5.58
N HIS A 138 10.63 -11.02 -6.04
CA HIS A 138 10.51 -10.69 -7.45
C HIS A 138 10.74 -9.21 -7.72
N LEU A 139 11.52 -8.90 -8.76
CA LEU A 139 11.84 -7.56 -9.21
C LEU A 139 11.78 -7.56 -10.74
N ASP A 140 10.87 -6.79 -11.33
CA ASP A 140 10.74 -6.65 -12.77
C ASP A 140 10.70 -5.18 -13.17
N PHE A 141 11.75 -4.70 -13.79
CA PHE A 141 11.91 -3.33 -14.27
C PHE A 141 12.10 -3.27 -15.79
N ASN A 142 11.78 -4.36 -16.48
CA ASN A 142 11.90 -4.44 -17.94
C ASN A 142 10.67 -3.87 -18.62
N ASP A 143 10.82 -3.38 -19.84
CA ASP A 143 9.71 -2.98 -20.72
C ASP A 143 8.69 -2.03 -20.06
N GLY A 144 9.19 -1.04 -19.32
CA GLY A 144 8.35 -0.06 -18.63
C GLY A 144 7.69 -0.55 -17.33
N LYS A 145 7.88 -1.81 -16.99
CA LYS A 145 7.37 -2.35 -15.71
C LYS A 145 8.10 -1.77 -14.52
N ARG A 146 7.42 -1.74 -13.39
CA ARG A 146 7.97 -1.39 -12.07
C ARG A 146 7.28 -2.27 -11.02
N VAL A 147 7.50 -3.58 -11.13
CA VAL A 147 6.86 -4.58 -10.26
C VAL A 147 7.83 -5.03 -9.18
N LEU A 148 7.38 -4.96 -7.95
CA LEU A 148 8.04 -5.54 -6.79
C LEU A 148 7.12 -6.57 -6.16
N ALA A 149 7.69 -7.72 -5.78
CA ALA A 149 7.02 -8.59 -4.83
C ALA A 149 7.95 -8.86 -3.64
N TRP A 150 7.38 -8.80 -2.44
CA TRP A 150 8.10 -9.09 -1.21
C TRP A 150 7.30 -10.00 -0.31
N LYS A 151 8.05 -10.79 0.44
CA LYS A 151 7.54 -11.71 1.45
C LYS A 151 7.91 -11.17 2.84
N ARG A 152 6.96 -11.21 3.76
CA ARG A 152 7.15 -10.96 5.19
C ARG A 152 6.94 -12.26 5.95
N GLY A 153 7.61 -12.42 7.09
CA GLY A 153 7.52 -13.62 7.91
C GLY A 153 8.65 -14.62 7.70
N GLY A 154 9.68 -14.25 6.93
CA GLY A 154 10.91 -15.03 6.78
C GLY A 154 10.67 -16.48 6.43
N ASN A 155 11.18 -17.38 7.27
CA ASN A 155 11.02 -18.82 7.14
C ASN A 155 9.81 -19.37 7.92
N THR A 156 8.87 -18.51 8.34
CA THR A 156 7.65 -19.00 8.99
C THR A 156 6.78 -19.77 7.99
N GLN A 157 5.97 -20.69 8.52
CA GLN A 157 5.00 -21.43 7.70
C GLN A 157 3.78 -20.61 7.30
N ASP A 158 3.71 -19.34 7.71
CA ASP A 158 2.57 -18.45 7.48
C ASP A 158 3.03 -17.06 6.99
N PRO A 159 3.64 -16.97 5.79
CA PRO A 159 4.11 -15.71 5.24
C PRO A 159 2.97 -14.85 4.72
N VAL A 160 3.20 -13.52 4.70
CA VAL A 160 2.44 -12.56 3.91
C VAL A 160 3.26 -12.22 2.67
N VAL A 161 2.64 -12.29 1.49
CA VAL A 161 3.25 -11.90 0.22
C VAL A 161 2.52 -10.69 -0.34
N VAL A 162 3.27 -9.72 -0.81
CA VAL A 162 2.74 -8.54 -1.49
C VAL A 162 3.29 -8.48 -2.90
N VAL A 163 2.42 -8.20 -3.86
CA VAL A 163 2.79 -7.92 -5.25
C VAL A 163 2.31 -6.52 -5.58
N ALA A 164 3.23 -5.62 -5.92
CA ALA A 164 2.93 -4.22 -6.18
C ALA A 164 3.51 -3.76 -7.51
N ASN A 165 2.69 -3.11 -8.32
CA ASN A 165 3.07 -2.50 -9.58
C ASN A 165 3.05 -0.97 -9.44
N PHE A 166 4.19 -0.34 -9.64
CA PHE A 166 4.40 1.11 -9.56
C PHE A 166 4.51 1.75 -10.95
N SER A 167 3.78 1.22 -11.93
CA SER A 167 3.81 1.68 -13.31
C SER A 167 2.45 1.56 -13.98
N ASP A 168 2.33 2.14 -15.16
CA ASP A 168 1.13 2.02 -16.00
C ASP A 168 1.05 0.67 -16.74
N TYR A 169 2.06 -0.20 -16.60
CA TYR A 169 2.01 -1.55 -17.15
C TYR A 169 0.83 -2.33 -16.56
N GLN A 170 0.20 -3.12 -17.41
CA GLN A 170 -0.78 -4.13 -16.99
C GLN A 170 -0.63 -5.37 -17.85
N THR A 171 -1.00 -6.51 -17.31
CA THR A 171 -1.02 -7.76 -18.03
C THR A 171 -1.97 -7.65 -19.22
N PRO A 172 -1.52 -7.94 -20.45
CA PRO A 172 -2.37 -7.86 -21.64
C PRO A 172 -3.66 -8.65 -21.46
N ASN A 173 -4.78 -8.04 -21.80
CA ASN A 173 -6.12 -8.64 -21.72
C ASN A 173 -6.53 -9.16 -20.33
N GLY A 174 -5.85 -8.70 -19.25
CA GLY A 174 -6.07 -9.21 -17.89
C GLY A 174 -7.50 -9.13 -17.38
N LEU A 175 -8.33 -8.17 -17.86
CA LEU A 175 -9.75 -8.08 -17.50
C LEU A 175 -10.64 -8.95 -18.36
N SER A 176 -10.25 -9.25 -19.61
CA SER A 176 -11.07 -9.97 -20.60
C SER A 176 -10.65 -11.44 -20.75
N ASP A 177 -9.43 -11.79 -20.33
CA ASP A 177 -8.90 -13.15 -20.41
C ASP A 177 -8.74 -13.74 -19.01
N PRO A 178 -9.56 -14.73 -18.61
CA PRO A 178 -9.46 -15.38 -17.31
C PRO A 178 -8.17 -16.21 -17.14
N ASN A 179 -7.41 -16.42 -18.23
CA ASN A 179 -6.13 -17.12 -18.22
C ASN A 179 -4.93 -16.14 -18.32
N ALA A 180 -5.18 -14.85 -18.41
CA ALA A 180 -4.11 -13.87 -18.39
C ALA A 180 -3.32 -14.01 -17.08
N GLU A 181 -1.99 -14.06 -17.19
CA GLU A 181 -1.14 -14.26 -16.03
C GLU A 181 0.09 -13.35 -16.07
N TYR A 182 0.55 -13.00 -14.88
CA TYR A 182 1.83 -12.39 -14.62
C TYR A 182 2.59 -13.26 -13.61
N VAL A 183 3.74 -13.81 -14.01
CA VAL A 183 4.49 -14.77 -13.19
C VAL A 183 5.38 -14.04 -12.20
N VAL A 184 5.14 -14.25 -10.92
CA VAL A 184 5.98 -13.78 -9.82
C VAL A 184 6.99 -14.89 -9.47
N SER A 185 8.28 -14.60 -9.68
CA SER A 185 9.35 -15.54 -9.35
C SER A 185 9.43 -15.82 -7.86
N ASN A 186 9.97 -16.99 -7.50
CA ASN A 186 10.24 -17.36 -6.11
C ASN A 186 9.04 -17.26 -5.15
N TRP A 187 7.83 -17.48 -5.67
CA TRP A 187 6.65 -17.55 -4.82
C TRP A 187 6.81 -18.64 -3.76
N PRO A 188 6.48 -18.39 -2.49
CA PRO A 188 6.60 -19.40 -1.45
C PRO A 188 5.76 -20.64 -1.73
N GLN A 189 6.27 -21.82 -1.36
CA GLN A 189 5.51 -23.06 -1.48
C GLN A 189 4.25 -22.99 -0.63
N THR A 190 3.16 -23.51 -1.17
CA THR A 190 1.91 -23.65 -0.41
C THR A 190 2.00 -24.92 0.45
N PRO A 191 1.93 -24.82 1.78
CA PRO A 191 1.94 -25.99 2.64
C PRO A 191 0.72 -26.90 2.37
N PRO A 192 0.84 -28.22 2.57
CA PRO A 192 -0.30 -29.13 2.43
C PRO A 192 -1.50 -28.69 3.28
N GLY A 193 -2.69 -28.72 2.68
CA GLY A 193 -3.93 -28.34 3.35
C GLY A 193 -4.17 -26.83 3.53
N ARG A 194 -3.25 -26.00 3.08
CA ARG A 194 -3.41 -24.52 3.12
C ARG A 194 -3.76 -23.97 1.75
N GLU A 195 -4.36 -22.78 1.75
CA GLU A 195 -4.71 -22.05 0.52
C GLU A 195 -4.32 -20.58 0.63
N TRP A 196 -4.00 -19.96 -0.50
CA TRP A 196 -3.74 -18.53 -0.55
C TRP A 196 -5.05 -17.74 -0.66
N ARG A 197 -5.12 -16.66 0.11
CA ARG A 197 -6.19 -15.68 0.03
C ARG A 197 -5.63 -14.30 -0.24
N GLU A 198 -6.25 -13.61 -1.16
CA GLU A 198 -6.02 -12.18 -1.36
C GLU A 198 -6.86 -11.41 -0.32
N VAL A 199 -6.17 -10.58 0.48
CA VAL A 199 -6.72 -9.97 1.70
C VAL A 199 -7.66 -8.81 1.37
N THR A 200 -7.26 -7.94 0.43
CA THR A 200 -7.95 -6.68 0.16
C THR A 200 -9.27 -6.89 -0.59
N GLN A 201 -9.37 -7.93 -1.39
CA GLN A 201 -10.58 -8.34 -2.10
C GLN A 201 -11.33 -9.49 -1.40
N LYS A 202 -10.77 -10.01 -0.30
CA LYS A 202 -11.36 -11.09 0.54
C LYS A 202 -11.69 -12.36 -0.25
N ARG A 203 -10.87 -12.71 -1.23
CA ARG A 203 -11.10 -13.84 -2.11
C ARG A 203 -10.04 -14.94 -1.97
N LYS A 204 -10.44 -16.15 -2.30
CA LYS A 204 -9.52 -17.27 -2.47
C LYS A 204 -8.77 -17.13 -3.80
N VAL A 205 -7.48 -17.44 -3.78
CA VAL A 205 -6.67 -17.56 -5.00
C VAL A 205 -6.79 -18.98 -5.54
N LEU A 206 -7.14 -19.12 -6.80
CA LEU A 206 -7.21 -20.45 -7.43
C LEU A 206 -5.81 -21.06 -7.48
N PRO A 207 -5.67 -22.40 -7.24
CA PRO A 207 -4.35 -23.05 -7.21
C PRO A 207 -3.47 -22.76 -8.44
N ARG A 208 -4.08 -22.71 -9.64
CA ARG A 208 -3.38 -22.39 -10.90
C ARG A 208 -2.89 -20.94 -10.97
N GLN A 209 -3.48 -20.04 -10.20
CA GLN A 209 -3.18 -18.60 -10.20
C GLN A 209 -2.22 -18.20 -9.07
N VAL A 210 -1.83 -19.12 -8.21
CA VAL A 210 -0.88 -18.83 -7.13
C VAL A 210 0.45 -18.37 -7.72
N GLY A 211 0.85 -17.12 -7.42
CA GLY A 211 2.02 -16.47 -8.02
C GLY A 211 1.90 -16.16 -9.51
N ARG A 212 0.69 -16.23 -10.06
CA ARG A 212 0.43 -16.06 -11.51
C ARG A 212 -0.77 -15.19 -11.83
N GLU A 213 -1.31 -14.48 -10.86
CA GLU A 213 -2.44 -13.58 -11.14
C GLU A 213 -2.05 -12.42 -12.04
N PRO A 214 -2.96 -11.95 -12.93
CA PRO A 214 -2.71 -10.75 -13.71
C PRO A 214 -2.44 -9.55 -12.78
N ILE A 215 -1.65 -8.61 -13.24
CA ILE A 215 -1.42 -7.34 -12.54
C ILE A 215 -1.97 -6.18 -13.36
N PHE A 216 -2.39 -5.13 -12.67
CA PHE A 216 -2.94 -3.91 -13.26
C PHE A 216 -2.09 -2.70 -12.88
N SER A 217 -2.26 -1.61 -13.61
CA SER A 217 -1.53 -0.37 -13.38
C SER A 217 -1.77 0.16 -11.97
N TRP A 218 -0.68 0.51 -11.28
CA TRP A 218 -0.70 1.13 -9.93
C TRP A 218 -1.51 0.34 -8.89
N GLU A 219 -1.46 -0.99 -8.97
CA GLU A 219 -2.15 -1.90 -8.07
C GLU A 219 -1.18 -2.61 -7.12
N ALA A 220 -1.66 -2.91 -5.92
CA ALA A 220 -1.02 -3.88 -5.05
C ALA A 220 -2.02 -4.93 -4.59
N LYS A 221 -1.56 -6.18 -4.49
CA LYS A 221 -2.29 -7.32 -3.96
C LYS A 221 -1.55 -7.88 -2.75
N VAL A 222 -2.28 -8.22 -1.71
CA VAL A 222 -1.73 -8.73 -0.44
C VAL A 222 -2.28 -10.12 -0.20
N TYR A 223 -1.39 -11.09 -0.05
CA TYR A 223 -1.73 -12.49 0.08
C TYR A 223 -1.29 -13.06 1.42
N LYS A 224 -2.13 -13.90 1.99
CA LYS A 224 -1.81 -14.72 3.17
C LYS A 224 -2.30 -16.14 3.00
N LEU A 225 -1.77 -17.06 3.78
CA LEU A 225 -2.29 -18.43 3.89
C LEU A 225 -3.52 -18.47 4.82
N ALA A 226 -4.46 -19.37 4.52
CA ALA A 226 -5.65 -19.65 5.32
C ALA A 226 -5.75 -21.16 5.61
#